data_14b06e6233d028b4c1f1d05890aa0123
#
_entry.id   14b06e6233d028b4c1f1d05890aa0123
#
_cell.length_a   1.000
_cell.length_b   1.000
_cell.length_c   1.000
_cell.angle_alpha   90.00
_cell.angle_beta   90.00
_cell.angle_gamma   90.00
#
_symmetry.space_group_name_H-M   'P 1'
#
loop_
_entity.id
_entity.type
_entity.pdbx_description
1 polymer ?
#
loop_
_entity_poly.entity_id
_entity_poly.type
_entity_poly.pdbx_seq_one_letter_code
_entity_poly.pdbx_strand_id
1 'polypeptide(L)'
;MEMTLRWYGSKFDTVTLKQIRQIPGVTGVITTLYDTAPGEIWSRERIRAMINEVEEAGLHVSGIESVNIHDAIKTGVPEREQYIDNYITTLENLGKEGIHMVCYNFMPVFDWTRTELARVRPDGSTVLAYTQEAIDALDPEK
;
A
#
# COMPACT_ATOMS: atom_id res chain seq x y z
N MET A 1 0.02 -21.51 7.61
CA MET A 1 0.80 -20.30 7.28
C MET A 1 0.75 -20.16 5.77
N GLU A 2 0.42 -18.99 5.26
CA GLU A 2 0.37 -18.70 3.83
C GLU A 2 1.62 -17.92 3.42
N MET A 3 2.14 -18.19 2.22
CA MET A 3 3.23 -17.41 1.63
C MET A 3 2.64 -16.40 0.64
N THR A 4 2.91 -15.13 0.87
CA THR A 4 2.42 -14.03 0.05
C THR A 4 3.56 -13.12 -0.38
N LEU A 5 3.36 -12.37 -1.46
CA LEU A 5 4.25 -11.28 -1.86
C LEU A 5 3.52 -9.94 -1.86
N ARG A 6 4.26 -8.87 -1.59
CA ARG A 6 3.78 -7.53 -1.82
C ARG A 6 3.71 -7.26 -3.33
N TRP A 7 2.57 -6.76 -3.80
CA TRP A 7 2.39 -6.36 -5.19
C TRP A 7 1.82 -4.93 -5.26
N TYR A 8 2.48 -4.09 -6.05
CA TYR A 8 2.19 -2.65 -6.13
C TYR A 8 1.19 -2.29 -7.24
N GLY A 9 0.48 -3.26 -7.80
CA GLY A 9 -0.50 -3.05 -8.86
C GLY A 9 0.13 -2.97 -10.26
N SER A 10 -0.66 -3.31 -11.27
CA SER A 10 -0.21 -3.43 -12.66
C SER A 10 0.36 -2.13 -13.27
N LYS A 11 0.04 -0.98 -12.69
CA LYS A 11 0.54 0.33 -13.15
C LYS A 11 1.87 0.75 -12.52
N PHE A 12 2.22 0.18 -11.37
CA PHE A 12 3.34 0.64 -10.55
C PHE A 12 4.41 -0.43 -10.32
N ASP A 13 4.04 -1.70 -10.45
CA ASP A 13 4.96 -2.81 -10.26
C ASP A 13 5.54 -3.28 -11.59
N THR A 14 6.84 -3.53 -11.59
CA THR A 14 7.51 -4.18 -12.72
C THR A 14 7.38 -5.71 -12.68
N VAL A 15 7.03 -6.26 -11.51
CA VAL A 15 6.75 -7.69 -11.32
C VAL A 15 5.28 -7.94 -11.56
N THR A 16 4.98 -8.83 -12.49
CA THR A 16 3.60 -9.18 -12.83
C THR A 16 3.03 -10.26 -11.91
N LEU A 17 1.71 -10.29 -11.75
CA LEU A 17 1.02 -11.38 -11.04
C LEU A 17 1.36 -12.76 -11.64
N LYS A 18 1.54 -12.84 -12.95
CA LYS A 18 1.97 -14.08 -13.63
C LYS A 18 3.35 -14.56 -13.16
N GLN A 19 4.29 -13.65 -12.94
CA GLN A 19 5.61 -14.00 -12.38
C GLN A 19 5.50 -14.44 -10.91
N ILE A 20 4.71 -13.72 -10.11
CA ILE A 20 4.43 -14.09 -8.71
C ILE A 20 3.83 -15.50 -8.64
N ARG A 21 2.88 -15.81 -9.52
CA ARG A 21 2.21 -17.13 -9.56
C ARG A 21 3.17 -18.28 -9.86
N GLN A 22 4.33 -18.02 -10.48
CA GLN A 22 5.34 -19.05 -10.79
C GLN A 22 6.16 -19.45 -9.56
N ILE A 23 6.13 -18.70 -8.48
CA ILE A 23 6.92 -18.99 -7.28
C ILE A 23 6.24 -20.12 -6.51
N PRO A 24 6.93 -21.27 -6.30
CA PRO A 24 6.32 -22.39 -5.57
C PRO A 24 5.88 -21.99 -4.16
N GLY A 25 4.65 -22.35 -3.80
CA GLY A 25 4.10 -22.10 -2.47
C GLY A 25 3.49 -20.69 -2.28
N VAL A 26 3.68 -19.76 -3.18
CA VAL A 26 3.00 -18.46 -3.14
C VAL A 26 1.59 -18.61 -3.69
N THR A 27 0.61 -18.23 -2.90
CA THR A 27 -0.81 -18.36 -3.23
C THR A 27 -1.55 -17.04 -3.22
N GLY A 28 -0.99 -16.00 -2.62
CA GLY A 28 -1.63 -14.72 -2.49
C GLY A 28 -0.69 -13.53 -2.56
N VAL A 29 -1.30 -12.35 -2.60
CA VAL A 29 -0.59 -11.07 -2.57
C VAL A 29 -1.14 -10.16 -1.48
N ILE A 30 -0.27 -9.29 -0.99
CA ILE A 30 -0.63 -8.11 -0.19
C ILE A 30 -0.55 -6.92 -1.15
N THR A 31 -1.63 -6.14 -1.26
CA THR A 31 -1.71 -5.03 -2.20
C THR A 31 -2.52 -3.85 -1.64
N THR A 32 -2.77 -2.83 -2.44
CA THR A 32 -3.63 -1.68 -2.11
C THR A 32 -4.19 -1.03 -3.38
N LEU A 33 -5.12 -0.08 -3.22
CA LEU A 33 -5.55 0.81 -4.30
C LEU A 33 -4.64 2.04 -4.35
N TYR A 34 -3.80 2.13 -5.38
CA TYR A 34 -2.85 3.23 -5.55
C TYR A 34 -3.45 4.47 -6.22
N ASP A 35 -4.60 4.34 -6.84
CA ASP A 35 -5.29 5.38 -7.58
C ASP A 35 -6.45 6.03 -6.81
N THR A 36 -6.51 5.79 -5.50
CA THR A 36 -7.47 6.41 -4.58
C THR A 36 -6.71 7.31 -3.61
N ALA A 37 -7.12 8.56 -3.51
CA ALA A 37 -6.46 9.53 -2.64
C ALA A 37 -6.65 9.17 -1.15
N PRO A 38 -5.67 9.52 -0.27
CA PRO A 38 -5.84 9.36 1.16
C PRO A 38 -7.12 10.02 1.67
N GLY A 39 -7.91 9.31 2.47
CA GLY A 39 -9.17 9.79 3.02
C GLY A 39 -10.41 9.62 2.13
N GLU A 40 -10.25 9.18 0.89
CA GLU A 40 -11.38 8.80 0.05
C GLU A 40 -11.91 7.40 0.41
N ILE A 41 -13.22 7.22 0.28
CA ILE A 41 -13.85 5.92 0.49
C ILE A 41 -13.53 4.98 -0.67
N TRP A 42 -13.05 3.78 -0.36
CA TRP A 42 -12.91 2.71 -1.34
C TRP A 42 -14.27 2.07 -1.62
N SER A 43 -14.79 2.27 -2.81
CA SER A 43 -16.06 1.63 -3.19
C SER A 43 -15.91 0.13 -3.35
N ARG A 44 -17.00 -0.60 -3.13
CA ARG A 44 -17.00 -2.06 -3.29
C ARG A 44 -16.64 -2.48 -4.71
N GLU A 45 -17.09 -1.72 -5.72
CA GLU A 45 -16.76 -1.97 -7.13
C GLU A 45 -15.27 -1.90 -7.39
N ARG A 46 -14.57 -0.91 -6.80
CA ARG A 46 -13.12 -0.76 -6.93
C ARG A 46 -12.37 -1.88 -6.24
N ILE A 47 -12.80 -2.23 -5.02
CA ILE A 47 -12.23 -3.35 -4.27
C ILE A 47 -12.44 -4.65 -5.05
N ARG A 48 -13.63 -4.90 -5.58
CA ARG A 48 -13.94 -6.11 -6.37
C ARG A 48 -13.12 -6.16 -7.66
N ALA A 49 -12.92 -5.04 -8.34
CA ALA A 49 -12.09 -4.99 -9.54
C ALA A 49 -10.63 -5.39 -9.25
N MET A 50 -10.06 -4.91 -8.14
CA MET A 50 -8.71 -5.31 -7.69
C MET A 50 -8.64 -6.80 -7.35
N ILE A 51 -9.66 -7.33 -6.64
CA ILE A 51 -9.72 -8.76 -6.32
C ILE A 51 -9.78 -9.60 -7.60
N ASN A 52 -10.64 -9.24 -8.54
CA ASN A 52 -10.78 -9.96 -9.80
C ASN A 52 -9.48 -10.00 -10.59
N GLU A 53 -8.74 -8.88 -10.68
CA GLU A 53 -7.43 -8.82 -11.34
C GLU A 53 -6.44 -9.83 -10.75
N VAL A 54 -6.44 -9.99 -9.44
CA VAL A 54 -5.56 -10.95 -8.73
C VAL A 54 -6.04 -12.39 -8.93
N GLU A 55 -7.36 -12.62 -8.86
CA GLU A 55 -7.96 -13.95 -9.01
C GLU A 55 -7.82 -14.50 -10.44
N GLU A 56 -7.89 -13.64 -11.47
CA GLU A 56 -7.65 -14.02 -12.87
C GLU A 56 -6.22 -14.56 -13.09
N ALA A 57 -5.26 -14.13 -12.28
CA ALA A 57 -3.90 -14.66 -12.30
C ALA A 57 -3.73 -15.97 -11.49
N GLY A 58 -4.79 -16.49 -10.87
CA GLY A 58 -4.76 -17.68 -10.02
C GLY A 58 -4.15 -17.46 -8.65
N LEU A 59 -4.19 -16.23 -8.15
CA LEU A 59 -3.79 -15.79 -6.81
C LEU A 59 -5.01 -15.26 -6.07
N HIS A 60 -4.86 -14.89 -4.79
CA HIS A 60 -5.89 -14.16 -4.05
C HIS A 60 -5.31 -12.97 -3.28
N VAL A 61 -6.16 -12.03 -2.90
CA VAL A 61 -5.77 -10.91 -2.05
C VAL A 61 -5.79 -11.36 -0.60
N SER A 62 -4.62 -11.54 0.00
CA SER A 62 -4.48 -12.00 1.38
C SER A 62 -4.62 -10.87 2.40
N GLY A 63 -4.42 -9.62 1.95
CA GLY A 63 -4.57 -8.45 2.80
C GLY A 63 -4.24 -7.16 2.07
N ILE A 64 -4.52 -6.07 2.75
CA ILE A 64 -4.26 -4.71 2.27
C ILE A 64 -3.11 -4.08 3.06
N GLU A 65 -2.17 -3.53 2.35
CA GLU A 65 -1.10 -2.69 2.92
C GLU A 65 -0.85 -1.48 2.01
N SER A 66 -1.41 -0.33 2.35
CA SER A 66 -2.30 -0.02 3.45
C SER A 66 -3.53 0.73 2.94
N VAL A 67 -4.52 0.92 3.79
CA VAL A 67 -5.46 2.01 3.61
C VAL A 67 -4.82 3.24 4.25
N ASN A 68 -4.47 4.25 3.45
CA ASN A 68 -3.75 5.42 3.91
C ASN A 68 -4.60 6.28 4.84
N ILE A 69 -4.06 6.61 6.01
CA ILE A 69 -4.71 7.49 6.98
C ILE A 69 -4.48 8.94 6.55
N HIS A 70 -5.57 9.70 6.41
CA HIS A 70 -5.52 11.11 6.03
C HIS A 70 -4.83 11.97 7.10
N ASP A 71 -4.09 13.00 6.68
CA ASP A 71 -3.30 13.84 7.58
C ASP A 71 -4.15 14.62 8.59
N ALA A 72 -5.40 14.95 8.26
CA ALA A 72 -6.33 15.55 9.20
C ALA A 72 -6.55 14.68 10.47
N ILE A 73 -6.54 13.35 10.33
CA ILE A 73 -6.62 12.42 11.47
C ILE A 73 -5.32 12.49 12.30
N LYS A 74 -4.17 12.49 11.61
CA LYS A 74 -2.85 12.49 12.26
C LYS A 74 -2.59 13.78 13.02
N THR A 75 -3.04 14.92 12.50
CA THR A 75 -2.85 16.25 13.09
C THR A 75 -3.98 16.68 14.05
N GLY A 76 -5.09 15.92 14.05
CA GLY A 76 -6.18 16.16 15.00
C GLY A 76 -7.04 17.39 14.69
N VAL A 77 -7.02 17.88 13.45
CA VAL A 77 -7.86 19.03 13.03
C VAL A 77 -9.36 18.67 13.02
N PRO A 78 -10.28 19.66 13.03
CA PRO A 78 -11.73 19.40 13.15
C PRO A 78 -12.30 18.49 12.06
N GLU A 79 -11.77 18.55 10.84
CA GLU A 79 -12.18 17.76 9.69
C GLU A 79 -11.87 16.26 9.82
N ARG A 80 -11.08 15.87 10.80
CA ARG A 80 -10.68 14.47 11.05
C ARG A 80 -11.87 13.51 11.17
N GLU A 81 -12.99 13.97 11.74
CA GLU A 81 -14.16 13.10 11.99
C GLU A 81 -14.73 12.56 10.68
N GLN A 82 -14.81 13.38 9.64
CA GLN A 82 -15.22 12.93 8.30
C GLN A 82 -14.26 11.87 7.73
N TYR A 83 -12.96 12.06 7.89
CA TYR A 83 -11.97 11.10 7.38
C TYR A 83 -11.93 9.80 8.19
N ILE A 84 -12.26 9.86 9.48
CA ILE A 84 -12.46 8.67 10.31
C ILE A 84 -13.67 7.87 9.80
N ASP A 85 -14.80 8.53 9.53
CA ASP A 85 -15.99 7.88 8.98
C ASP A 85 -15.72 7.25 7.61
N ASN A 86 -14.99 7.94 6.74
CA ASN A 86 -14.58 7.42 5.45
C ASN A 86 -13.67 6.18 5.60
N TYR A 87 -12.75 6.20 6.56
CA TYR A 87 -11.87 5.08 6.87
C TYR A 87 -12.66 3.87 7.36
N ILE A 88 -13.60 4.07 8.29
CA ILE A 88 -14.50 3.02 8.79
C ILE A 88 -15.29 2.42 7.63
N THR A 89 -15.89 3.26 6.78
CA THR A 89 -16.65 2.81 5.60
C THR A 89 -15.79 1.97 4.66
N THR A 90 -14.54 2.36 4.46
CA THR A 90 -13.58 1.61 3.64
C THR A 90 -13.30 0.23 4.25
N LEU A 91 -13.06 0.16 5.57
CA LEU A 91 -12.83 -1.13 6.26
C LEU A 91 -14.06 -2.04 6.18
N GLU A 92 -15.26 -1.49 6.34
CA GLU A 92 -16.50 -2.26 6.16
C GLU A 92 -16.64 -2.80 4.73
N ASN A 93 -16.32 -1.98 3.72
CA ASN A 93 -16.38 -2.41 2.33
C ASN A 93 -15.37 -3.52 2.04
N LEU A 94 -14.15 -3.43 2.56
CA LEU A 94 -13.13 -4.49 2.48
C LEU A 94 -13.64 -5.79 3.12
N GLY A 95 -14.20 -5.71 4.33
CA GLY A 95 -14.78 -6.86 5.01
C GLY A 95 -15.93 -7.51 4.24
N LYS A 96 -16.84 -6.72 3.64
CA LYS A 96 -17.94 -7.20 2.78
C LYS A 96 -17.44 -7.91 1.52
N GLU A 97 -16.24 -7.54 1.03
CA GLU A 97 -15.58 -8.19 -0.11
C GLU A 97 -14.64 -9.34 0.30
N GLY A 98 -14.64 -9.74 1.59
CA GLY A 98 -13.90 -10.90 2.07
C GLY A 98 -12.45 -10.62 2.47
N ILE A 99 -12.01 -9.37 2.49
CA ILE A 99 -10.67 -8.99 2.96
C ILE A 99 -10.72 -8.69 4.44
N HIS A 100 -10.02 -9.49 5.25
CA HIS A 100 -10.07 -9.43 6.71
C HIS A 100 -8.75 -8.97 7.36
N MET A 101 -7.73 -8.68 6.56
CA MET A 101 -6.45 -8.17 7.04
C MET A 101 -6.14 -6.83 6.38
N VAL A 102 -5.97 -5.81 7.21
CA VAL A 102 -5.56 -4.47 6.79
C VAL A 102 -4.44 -4.00 7.69
N CYS A 103 -3.30 -3.69 7.09
CA CYS A 103 -2.22 -2.98 7.78
C CYS A 103 -2.56 -1.49 7.78
N TYR A 104 -2.28 -0.80 8.88
CA TYR A 104 -2.42 0.63 8.93
C TYR A 104 -1.12 1.29 9.35
N ASN A 105 -0.90 2.49 8.85
CA ASN A 105 0.25 3.31 9.17
C ASN A 105 -0.23 4.62 9.81
N PHE A 106 0.31 4.95 10.98
CA PHE A 106 0.07 6.23 11.61
C PHE A 106 1.40 6.98 11.73
N MET A 107 1.86 7.53 10.60
CA MET A 107 3.12 8.26 10.51
C MET A 107 2.82 9.76 10.34
N PRO A 108 2.92 10.55 11.42
CA PRO A 108 2.70 11.99 11.32
C PRO A 108 3.87 12.66 10.60
N VAL A 109 3.57 13.66 9.76
CA VAL A 109 4.45 14.57 9.05
C VAL A 109 5.34 13.88 8.01
N PHE A 110 6.20 12.96 8.41
CA PHE A 110 7.06 12.21 7.50
C PHE A 110 6.55 10.78 7.38
N ASP A 111 5.94 10.48 6.27
CA ASP A 111 5.71 9.10 5.87
C ASP A 111 7.06 8.48 5.45
N TRP A 112 7.10 7.28 5.01
CA TRP A 112 8.28 6.50 4.65
C TRP A 112 9.38 7.29 3.91
N THR A 113 10.14 8.15 4.64
CA THR A 113 11.20 8.97 4.05
C THR A 113 12.35 8.09 3.55
N ARG A 114 12.71 8.30 2.29
CA ARG A 114 13.87 7.67 1.65
C ARG A 114 14.69 8.74 0.94
N THR A 115 16.00 8.65 1.07
CA THR A 115 16.94 9.57 0.40
C THR A 115 17.36 9.05 -0.97
N GLU A 116 17.21 7.76 -1.21
CA GLU A 116 17.56 7.10 -2.48
C GLU A 116 16.55 6.00 -2.77
N LEU A 117 15.90 6.07 -3.94
CA LEU A 117 14.81 5.16 -4.30
C LEU A 117 15.29 3.92 -5.05
N ALA A 118 16.53 3.88 -5.51
CA ALA A 118 17.06 2.82 -6.36
C ALA A 118 18.57 2.57 -6.13
N ARG A 119 18.98 2.44 -4.87
CA ARG A 119 20.37 2.09 -4.56
C ARG A 119 20.69 0.69 -5.09
N VAL A 120 21.70 0.62 -5.96
CA VAL A 120 22.13 -0.65 -6.54
C VAL A 120 22.98 -1.42 -5.54
N ARG A 121 22.65 -2.69 -5.35
CA ARG A 121 23.39 -3.65 -4.53
C ARG A 121 24.43 -4.41 -5.35
N PRO A 122 25.40 -5.09 -4.70
CA PRO A 122 26.43 -5.86 -5.42
C PRO A 122 25.89 -6.97 -6.32
N ASP A 123 24.70 -7.48 -6.04
CA ASP A 123 24.01 -8.49 -6.85
C ASP A 123 23.22 -7.92 -8.03
N GLY A 124 23.27 -6.57 -8.22
CA GLY A 124 22.55 -5.86 -9.28
C GLY A 124 21.09 -5.54 -8.95
N SER A 125 20.57 -5.98 -7.81
CA SER A 125 19.24 -5.58 -7.35
C SER A 125 19.22 -4.14 -6.86
N THR A 126 18.03 -3.51 -6.81
CA THR A 126 17.85 -2.18 -6.26
C THR A 126 17.06 -2.24 -4.96
N VAL A 127 17.36 -1.32 -4.05
CA VAL A 127 16.65 -1.17 -2.78
C VAL A 127 16.41 0.30 -2.46
N LEU A 128 15.37 0.55 -1.68
CA LEU A 128 15.17 1.85 -1.03
C LEU A 128 16.25 2.02 0.05
N ALA A 129 16.80 3.21 0.18
CA ALA A 129 17.81 3.50 1.18
C ALA A 129 17.59 4.87 1.84
N TYR A 130 18.15 4.99 3.02
CA TYR A 130 18.17 6.22 3.81
C TYR A 130 19.61 6.51 4.25
N THR A 131 20.01 7.77 4.17
CA THR A 131 21.24 8.26 4.78
C THR A 131 20.96 9.56 5.50
N GLN A 132 21.51 9.73 6.71
CA GLN A 132 21.33 10.93 7.53
C GLN A 132 21.98 12.13 6.85
N GLU A 133 23.15 11.93 6.24
CA GLU A 133 23.90 13.00 5.55
C GLU A 133 23.06 13.66 4.45
N ALA A 134 22.24 12.88 3.73
CA ALA A 134 21.36 13.43 2.69
C ALA A 134 20.23 14.26 3.29
N ILE A 135 19.71 13.87 4.45
CA ILE A 135 18.68 14.64 5.17
C ILE A 135 19.28 15.92 5.74
N ASP A 136 20.46 15.85 6.36
CA ASP A 136 21.14 17.02 6.95
C ASP A 136 21.53 18.06 5.89
N ALA A 137 21.67 17.62 4.62
CA ALA A 137 21.95 18.49 3.49
C ALA A 137 20.68 19.12 2.87
N LEU A 138 19.48 18.71 3.28
CA LEU A 138 18.25 19.33 2.81
C LEU A 138 18.09 20.73 3.40
N ASP A 139 17.76 21.67 2.53
CA ASP A 139 17.37 23.02 2.91
C ASP A 139 15.83 23.04 3.05
N PRO A 140 15.27 23.12 4.27
CA PRO A 140 13.83 23.08 4.47
C PRO A 140 13.09 24.32 3.93
N GLU A 141 13.82 25.34 3.47
CA GLU A 141 13.25 26.56 2.88
C GLU A 141 13.16 26.49 1.33
N LYS A 142 13.63 25.41 0.73
CA LYS A 142 13.57 25.13 -0.71
C LYS A 142 12.69 23.96 -1.04
#